data_190319cb8daa3278438ae5d092aea87b
#
_entry.id   190319cb8daa3278438ae5d092aea87b
#
_cell.length_a   1.000
_cell.length_b   1.000
_cell.length_c   1.000
_cell.angle_alpha   90.00
_cell.angle_beta   90.00
_cell.angle_gamma   90.00
#
_symmetry.space_group_name_H-M   'P 1'
#
loop_
_entity.id
_entity.type
_entity.pdbx_description
1 polymer ?
#
loop_
_entity_poly.entity_id
_entity_poly.type
_entity_poly.pdbx_seq_one_letter_code
_entity_poly.pdbx_strand_id
1 'polypeptide(L)'
;MTYVGRMPHTTNTGIPDSGIPDTGIPHSDVAADRARLLEIVKDKAIVHGRVTLSSGRDADYYVDLRRITLDGEAAPLVGRVMRELVRDLDFEAVGGLTLGADPVATSMLHAAAAAGERLDAFVVRKAGKAHGLQQRIEGPAIAGRRVLIVEDTSTTGASPLEAAEAAREAGAEVVAVATIADRATGAAEKFAAAGLEYRHVYGLSELGLA
;
A
#
# COMPACT_ATOMS: atom_id res chain seq x y z
N MET A 1 -24.59 -50.03 -10.71
CA MET A 1 -25.61 -49.25 -11.46
C MET A 1 -25.27 -47.80 -11.29
N THR A 2 -24.50 -47.24 -12.26
CA THR A 2 -23.82 -45.98 -12.17
C THR A 2 -24.64 -44.94 -12.90
N TYR A 3 -25.14 -43.92 -12.19
CA TYR A 3 -25.92 -42.84 -12.78
C TYR A 3 -24.98 -41.66 -13.09
N VAL A 4 -24.65 -41.49 -14.36
CA VAL A 4 -23.88 -40.32 -14.85
C VAL A 4 -24.90 -39.29 -15.34
N GLY A 5 -25.20 -38.32 -14.54
CA GLY A 5 -26.02 -37.15 -14.90
C GLY A 5 -25.19 -36.10 -15.63
N ARG A 6 -25.49 -35.91 -16.91
CA ARG A 6 -24.92 -34.86 -17.76
C ARG A 6 -25.59 -33.52 -17.41
N MET A 7 -24.81 -32.54 -16.90
CA MET A 7 -25.33 -31.19 -16.71
C MET A 7 -25.48 -30.47 -18.06
N PRO A 8 -26.54 -29.70 -18.28
CA PRO A 8 -26.70 -28.92 -19.50
C PRO A 8 -25.77 -27.72 -19.50
N HIS A 9 -25.12 -27.50 -20.64
CA HIS A 9 -24.38 -26.28 -20.93
C HIS A 9 -25.35 -25.09 -20.94
N THR A 10 -25.27 -24.22 -19.95
CA THR A 10 -25.94 -22.92 -20.01
C THR A 10 -25.16 -22.03 -20.99
N THR A 11 -25.83 -21.69 -22.07
CA THR A 11 -25.39 -20.65 -23.02
C THR A 11 -25.19 -19.34 -22.26
N ASN A 12 -23.98 -18.81 -22.35
CA ASN A 12 -23.63 -17.47 -21.90
C ASN A 12 -24.47 -16.44 -22.67
N THR A 13 -25.57 -16.00 -22.06
CA THR A 13 -26.30 -14.82 -22.53
C THR A 13 -25.48 -13.62 -22.16
N GLY A 14 -24.91 -12.97 -23.19
CA GLY A 14 -24.10 -11.79 -23.08
C GLY A 14 -24.73 -10.76 -22.14
N ILE A 15 -23.97 -10.35 -21.13
CA ILE A 15 -24.27 -9.15 -20.36
C ILE A 15 -24.28 -8.01 -21.38
N PRO A 16 -25.40 -7.25 -21.52
CA PRO A 16 -25.38 -6.11 -22.39
C PRO A 16 -24.29 -5.16 -21.95
N ASP A 17 -23.54 -4.66 -22.90
CA ASP A 17 -22.59 -3.55 -22.73
C ASP A 17 -23.36 -2.38 -22.08
N SER A 18 -23.36 -2.36 -20.75
CA SER A 18 -23.83 -1.23 -19.98
C SER A 18 -22.77 -0.17 -20.21
N GLY A 19 -22.98 0.70 -21.21
CA GLY A 19 -22.23 1.91 -21.40
C GLY A 19 -22.17 2.64 -20.05
N ILE A 20 -21.15 2.35 -19.26
CA ILE A 20 -20.78 3.19 -18.12
C ILE A 20 -20.48 4.53 -18.77
N PRO A 21 -21.25 5.59 -18.47
CA PRO A 21 -20.92 6.89 -19.02
C PRO A 21 -19.48 7.19 -18.64
N ASP A 22 -18.70 7.67 -19.60
CA ASP A 22 -17.40 8.29 -19.35
C ASP A 22 -17.62 9.33 -18.23
N THR A 23 -17.42 8.88 -17.01
CA THR A 23 -17.47 9.74 -15.84
C THR A 23 -16.19 10.54 -15.86
N GLY A 24 -16.01 11.43 -16.85
CA GLY A 24 -14.85 12.31 -17.01
C GLY A 24 -14.18 12.67 -15.68
N ILE A 25 -13.55 11.68 -15.06
CA ILE A 25 -12.67 11.91 -13.93
C ILE A 25 -11.53 12.69 -14.55
N PRO A 26 -11.40 13.99 -14.29
CA PRO A 26 -10.33 14.77 -14.87
C PRO A 26 -9.03 14.05 -14.53
N HIS A 27 -8.12 13.96 -15.50
CA HIS A 27 -6.74 13.56 -15.23
C HIS A 27 -6.28 14.44 -14.09
N SER A 28 -6.24 13.88 -12.86
CA SER A 28 -5.90 14.66 -11.69
C SER A 28 -4.47 15.16 -11.90
N ASP A 29 -4.28 16.45 -11.70
CA ASP A 29 -2.94 17.02 -11.63
C ASP A 29 -2.27 16.43 -10.39
N VAL A 30 -1.40 15.44 -10.60
CA VAL A 30 -0.74 14.73 -9.50
C VAL A 30 0.08 15.68 -8.63
N ALA A 31 0.59 16.78 -9.19
CA ALA A 31 1.28 17.82 -8.42
C ALA A 31 0.30 18.52 -7.46
N ALA A 32 -0.91 18.82 -7.92
CA ALA A 32 -1.96 19.39 -7.09
C ALA A 32 -2.45 18.39 -6.03
N ASP A 33 -2.62 17.11 -6.39
CA ASP A 33 -2.95 16.03 -5.45
C ASP A 33 -1.90 15.89 -4.34
N ARG A 34 -0.60 15.91 -4.71
CA ARG A 34 0.50 15.84 -3.77
C ARG A 34 0.54 17.05 -2.83
N ALA A 35 0.33 18.25 -3.36
CA ALA A 35 0.27 19.45 -2.55
C ALA A 35 -0.91 19.41 -1.56
N ARG A 36 -2.10 19.02 -2.03
CA ARG A 36 -3.29 18.88 -1.18
C ARG A 36 -3.11 17.80 -0.11
N LEU A 37 -2.56 16.66 -0.47
CA LEU A 37 -2.25 15.59 0.48
C LEU A 37 -1.29 16.07 1.57
N LEU A 38 -0.25 16.86 1.21
CA LEU A 38 0.69 17.43 2.19
C LEU A 38 -0.01 18.33 3.22
N GLU A 39 -0.93 19.19 2.76
CA GLU A 39 -1.75 20.03 3.67
C GLU A 39 -2.55 19.17 4.64
N ILE A 40 -3.24 18.14 4.14
CA ILE A 40 -4.06 17.25 4.98
C ILE A 40 -3.19 16.46 5.96
N VAL A 41 -2.00 15.99 5.54
CA VAL A 41 -1.05 15.30 6.43
C VAL A 41 -0.62 16.23 7.58
N LYS A 42 -0.27 17.49 7.28
CA LYS A 42 0.12 18.48 8.29
C LYS A 42 -1.00 18.78 9.27
N ASP A 43 -2.23 18.89 8.78
CA ASP A 43 -3.40 19.23 9.59
C ASP A 43 -3.86 18.06 10.46
N LYS A 44 -3.97 16.87 9.88
CA LYS A 44 -4.65 15.74 10.54
C LYS A 44 -3.70 14.69 11.14
N ALA A 45 -2.53 14.46 10.54
CA ALA A 45 -1.67 13.34 10.92
C ALA A 45 -0.57 13.73 11.90
N ILE A 46 -0.17 15.00 11.97
CA ILE A 46 0.87 15.47 12.89
C ILE A 46 0.19 15.90 14.20
N VAL A 47 0.45 15.15 15.24
CA VAL A 47 -0.05 15.44 16.60
C VAL A 47 1.09 16.02 17.40
N HIS A 48 1.00 17.30 17.71
CA HIS A 48 1.95 18.00 18.59
C HIS A 48 1.66 17.68 20.05
N GLY A 49 2.71 17.46 20.83
CA GLY A 49 2.64 17.15 22.25
C GLY A 49 3.65 16.11 22.66
N ARG A 50 4.00 16.10 23.95
CA ARG A 50 4.97 15.14 24.48
C ARG A 50 4.45 13.71 24.36
N VAL A 51 5.11 12.88 23.57
CA VAL A 51 4.74 11.50 23.31
C VAL A 51 5.94 10.60 23.56
N THR A 52 5.77 9.54 24.33
CA THR A 52 6.80 8.50 24.45
C THR A 52 6.65 7.53 23.30
N LEU A 53 7.65 7.47 22.43
CA LEU A 53 7.70 6.56 21.29
C LEU A 53 7.87 5.11 21.75
N SER A 54 7.57 4.16 20.87
CA SER A 54 7.78 2.72 21.13
C SER A 54 9.24 2.35 21.45
N SER A 55 10.19 3.22 21.07
CA SER A 55 11.61 3.13 21.45
C SER A 55 11.93 3.59 22.87
N GLY A 56 10.92 4.07 23.63
CA GLY A 56 11.08 4.65 24.96
C GLY A 56 11.60 6.09 24.98
N ARG A 57 11.84 6.72 23.82
CA ARG A 57 12.28 8.12 23.71
C ARG A 57 11.08 9.05 23.69
N ASP A 58 11.18 10.18 24.38
CA ASP A 58 10.21 11.26 24.27
C ASP A 58 10.41 12.02 22.95
N ALA A 59 9.30 12.41 22.34
CA ALA A 59 9.22 13.25 21.18
C ALA A 59 8.16 14.35 21.38
N ASP A 60 8.36 15.49 20.77
CA ASP A 60 7.44 16.62 20.85
C ASP A 60 6.29 16.51 19.83
N TYR A 61 6.31 15.49 19.01
CA TYR A 61 5.25 15.18 18.02
C TYR A 61 5.15 13.67 17.74
N TYR A 62 3.98 13.27 17.29
CA TYR A 62 3.70 11.95 16.75
C TYR A 62 3.07 12.08 15.36
N VAL A 63 3.49 11.23 14.43
CA VAL A 63 2.91 11.16 13.07
C VAL A 63 2.04 9.92 12.99
N ASP A 64 0.72 10.11 12.86
CA ASP A 64 -0.26 9.03 12.67
C ASP A 64 -0.92 9.14 11.30
N LEU A 65 -0.29 8.54 10.31
CA LEU A 65 -0.80 8.56 8.94
C LEU A 65 -2.07 7.73 8.72
N ARG A 66 -2.47 6.87 9.63
CA ARG A 66 -3.76 6.16 9.56
C ARG A 66 -4.93 7.13 9.63
N ARG A 67 -4.74 8.31 10.22
CA ARG A 67 -5.73 9.39 10.22
C ARG A 67 -6.02 9.93 8.83
N ILE A 68 -5.10 9.77 7.88
CA ILE A 68 -5.28 10.24 6.50
C ILE A 68 -5.46 9.07 5.52
N THR A 69 -4.83 7.92 5.74
CA THR A 69 -5.01 6.77 4.85
C THR A 69 -6.42 6.15 4.95
N LEU A 70 -7.16 6.48 6.02
CA LEU A 70 -8.56 6.09 6.25
C LEU A 70 -9.53 7.29 6.15
N ASP A 71 -9.05 8.47 5.76
CA ASP A 71 -9.87 9.68 5.57
C ASP A 71 -10.48 9.69 4.17
N GLY A 72 -11.78 10.04 4.08
CA GLY A 72 -12.52 10.00 2.81
C GLY A 72 -12.02 10.97 1.73
N GLU A 73 -11.35 12.06 2.10
CA GLU A 73 -10.71 13.00 1.18
C GLU A 73 -9.27 12.56 0.85
N ALA A 74 -8.50 12.19 1.86
CA ALA A 74 -7.08 11.92 1.70
C ALA A 74 -6.77 10.54 1.10
N ALA A 75 -7.54 9.50 1.42
CA ALA A 75 -7.26 8.14 0.92
C ALA A 75 -7.22 8.05 -0.62
N PRO A 76 -8.15 8.66 -1.39
CA PRO A 76 -8.02 8.71 -2.84
C PRO A 76 -6.75 9.43 -3.33
N LEU A 77 -6.33 10.51 -2.65
CA LEU A 77 -5.08 11.22 -2.95
C LEU A 77 -3.86 10.32 -2.70
N VAL A 78 -3.84 9.60 -1.58
CA VAL A 78 -2.79 8.62 -1.27
C VAL A 78 -2.62 7.63 -2.41
N GLY A 79 -3.71 7.04 -2.91
CA GLY A 79 -3.66 6.08 -4.00
C GLY A 79 -3.01 6.64 -5.26
N ARG A 80 -3.40 7.85 -5.69
CA ARG A 80 -2.86 8.48 -6.90
C ARG A 80 -1.41 8.93 -6.73
N VAL A 81 -1.08 9.56 -5.61
CA VAL A 81 0.28 10.05 -5.33
C VAL A 81 1.27 8.89 -5.16
N MET A 82 0.88 7.84 -4.47
CA MET A 82 1.73 6.65 -4.32
C MET A 82 1.95 5.93 -5.66
N ARG A 83 0.93 5.84 -6.51
CA ARG A 83 1.09 5.27 -7.86
C ARG A 83 2.03 6.11 -8.73
N GLU A 84 1.94 7.44 -8.67
CA GLU A 84 2.87 8.31 -9.39
C GLU A 84 4.31 8.16 -8.90
N LEU A 85 4.52 8.01 -7.58
CA LEU A 85 5.85 7.78 -6.99
C LEU A 85 6.57 6.57 -7.59
N VAL A 86 5.81 5.55 -8.00
CA VAL A 86 6.32 4.25 -8.46
C VAL A 86 5.96 3.94 -9.92
N ARG A 87 5.56 4.94 -10.71
CA ARG A 87 5.02 4.77 -12.08
C ARG A 87 5.96 4.10 -13.07
N ASP A 88 7.27 4.17 -12.81
CA ASP A 88 8.33 3.59 -13.62
C ASP A 88 8.70 2.16 -13.18
N LEU A 89 8.12 1.68 -12.08
CA LEU A 89 8.30 0.30 -11.62
C LEU A 89 7.24 -0.61 -12.24
N ASP A 90 7.66 -1.82 -12.59
CA ASP A 90 6.76 -2.86 -13.08
C ASP A 90 6.45 -3.84 -11.95
N PHE A 91 5.18 -3.90 -11.52
CA PHE A 91 4.67 -4.79 -10.48
C PHE A 91 3.18 -5.09 -10.67
N GLU A 92 2.73 -6.24 -10.20
CA GLU A 92 1.38 -6.77 -10.41
C GLU A 92 0.52 -6.75 -9.14
N ALA A 93 1.16 -6.62 -7.97
CA ALA A 93 0.47 -6.54 -6.69
C ALA A 93 1.21 -5.63 -5.71
N VAL A 94 0.46 -5.05 -4.78
CA VAL A 94 0.96 -4.14 -3.76
C VAL A 94 0.46 -4.58 -2.39
N GLY A 95 1.30 -4.51 -1.36
CA GLY A 95 0.89 -4.90 -0.01
C GLY A 95 1.97 -4.61 1.02
N GLY A 96 1.73 -5.02 2.25
CA GLY A 96 2.69 -4.82 3.34
C GLY A 96 2.16 -5.32 4.67
N LEU A 97 2.86 -4.98 5.75
CA LEU A 97 2.53 -5.47 7.08
C LEU A 97 1.27 -4.77 7.61
N THR A 98 0.29 -5.58 8.06
CA THR A 98 -0.91 -5.03 8.69
C THR A 98 -0.53 -4.28 9.97
N LEU A 99 -1.12 -3.11 10.28
CA LEU A 99 -2.29 -2.45 9.77
C LEU A 99 -1.95 -1.22 8.87
N GLY A 100 -0.72 -0.70 8.93
CA GLY A 100 -0.34 0.56 8.27
C GLY A 100 -0.39 0.46 6.75
N ALA A 101 0.05 -0.66 6.20
CA ALA A 101 0.10 -0.91 4.76
C ALA A 101 -1.28 -1.12 4.13
N ASP A 102 -2.24 -1.69 4.86
CA ASP A 102 -3.52 -2.16 4.29
C ASP A 102 -4.30 -1.03 3.59
N PRO A 103 -4.53 0.13 4.21
CA PRO A 103 -5.26 1.22 3.56
C PRO A 103 -4.46 1.86 2.41
N VAL A 104 -3.12 1.88 2.48
CA VAL A 104 -2.27 2.38 1.39
C VAL A 104 -2.40 1.49 0.16
N ALA A 105 -2.23 0.18 0.33
CA ALA A 105 -2.37 -0.79 -0.75
C ALA A 105 -3.77 -0.77 -1.38
N THR A 106 -4.82 -0.68 -0.55
CA THR A 106 -6.20 -0.57 -1.01
C THR A 106 -6.45 0.72 -1.79
N SER A 107 -5.89 1.84 -1.34
CA SER A 107 -5.99 3.12 -2.06
C SER A 107 -5.31 3.06 -3.43
N MET A 108 -4.13 2.43 -3.53
CA MET A 108 -3.43 2.22 -4.80
C MET A 108 -4.20 1.31 -5.75
N LEU A 109 -4.79 0.21 -5.24
CA LEU A 109 -5.65 -0.69 -6.00
C LEU A 109 -6.84 0.08 -6.62
N HIS A 110 -7.55 0.87 -5.81
CA HIS A 110 -8.69 1.65 -6.29
C HIS A 110 -8.28 2.75 -7.28
N ALA A 111 -7.14 3.40 -7.08
CA ALA A 111 -6.61 4.38 -8.01
C ALA A 111 -6.20 3.74 -9.36
N ALA A 112 -5.66 2.50 -9.34
CA ALA A 112 -5.39 1.73 -10.55
C ALA A 112 -6.68 1.41 -11.30
N ALA A 113 -7.69 0.88 -10.60
CA ALA A 113 -8.99 0.55 -11.19
C ALA A 113 -9.66 1.78 -11.81
N ALA A 114 -9.59 2.94 -11.16
CA ALA A 114 -10.12 4.21 -11.70
C ALA A 114 -9.38 4.66 -12.98
N ALA A 115 -8.11 4.27 -13.15
CA ALA A 115 -7.33 4.50 -14.37
C ALA A 115 -7.50 3.41 -15.44
N GLY A 116 -8.38 2.43 -15.22
CA GLY A 116 -8.58 1.28 -16.13
C GLY A 116 -7.44 0.25 -16.09
N GLU A 117 -6.60 0.29 -15.07
CA GLU A 117 -5.48 -0.62 -14.88
C GLU A 117 -5.80 -1.69 -13.84
N ARG A 118 -5.13 -2.84 -13.95
CA ARG A 118 -5.26 -3.91 -12.97
C ARG A 118 -4.08 -3.88 -12.00
N LEU A 119 -4.40 -3.81 -10.71
CA LEU A 119 -3.45 -3.95 -9.61
C LEU A 119 -4.13 -4.75 -8.49
N ASP A 120 -3.52 -5.83 -8.05
CA ASP A 120 -4.02 -6.59 -6.90
C ASP A 120 -3.43 -6.04 -5.59
N ALA A 121 -4.13 -6.23 -4.46
CA ALA A 121 -3.60 -5.92 -3.14
C ALA A 121 -3.51 -7.18 -2.29
N PHE A 122 -2.51 -7.25 -1.41
CA PHE A 122 -2.34 -8.32 -0.43
C PHE A 122 -1.97 -7.75 0.94
N VAL A 123 -2.20 -8.54 1.98
CA VAL A 123 -1.89 -8.18 3.37
C VAL A 123 -0.87 -9.17 3.94
N VAL A 124 0.14 -8.65 4.63
CA VAL A 124 1.08 -9.46 5.40
C VAL A 124 0.70 -9.39 6.88
N ARG A 125 0.40 -10.55 7.47
CA ARG A 125 0.09 -10.66 8.90
C ARG A 125 1.36 -10.63 9.73
N LYS A 126 1.31 -10.01 10.91
CA LYS A 126 2.42 -10.00 11.89
C LYS A 126 2.80 -11.41 12.37
N ALA A 127 1.84 -12.32 12.42
CA ALA A 127 2.06 -13.72 12.77
C ALA A 127 1.23 -14.62 11.86
N GLY A 128 1.74 -15.83 11.60
CA GLY A 128 1.00 -16.87 10.88
C GLY A 128 -0.29 -17.27 11.62
N LYS A 129 -1.23 -17.89 10.90
CA LYS A 129 -2.45 -18.44 11.53
C LYS A 129 -2.06 -19.55 12.52
N ALA A 130 -2.67 -19.55 13.70
CA ALA A 130 -2.46 -20.59 14.71
C ALA A 130 -2.97 -21.97 14.25
N HIS A 131 -3.86 -22.03 13.26
CA HIS A 131 -4.49 -23.22 12.71
C HIS A 131 -4.55 -23.16 11.17
N GLY A 132 -4.34 -24.31 10.51
CA GLY A 132 -4.33 -24.44 9.05
C GLY A 132 -2.94 -24.20 8.44
N LEU A 133 -2.90 -23.85 7.15
CA LEU A 133 -1.67 -23.40 6.50
C LEU A 133 -1.23 -22.11 7.19
N GLN A 134 -0.07 -22.10 7.81
CA GLN A 134 0.50 -20.96 8.55
C GLN A 134 0.89 -19.80 7.62
N GLN A 135 0.03 -19.50 6.66
CA GLN A 135 0.28 -18.46 5.67
C GLN A 135 0.20 -17.08 6.31
N ARG A 136 1.22 -16.28 6.09
CA ARG A 136 1.29 -14.88 6.51
C ARG A 136 0.65 -13.93 5.48
N ILE A 137 0.43 -14.39 4.24
CA ILE A 137 -0.13 -13.60 3.15
C ILE A 137 -1.62 -13.86 3.05
N GLU A 138 -2.42 -12.78 3.02
CA GLU A 138 -3.86 -12.80 2.75
C GLU A 138 -4.13 -12.04 1.45
N GLY A 139 -5.10 -12.51 0.67
CA GLY A 139 -5.46 -11.93 -0.62
C GLY A 139 -5.17 -12.85 -1.80
N PRO A 140 -5.03 -12.31 -3.02
CA PRO A 140 -4.65 -13.07 -4.21
C PRO A 140 -3.27 -13.70 -4.07
N ALA A 141 -3.02 -14.81 -4.77
CA ALA A 141 -1.72 -15.48 -4.79
C ALA A 141 -0.65 -14.53 -5.38
N ILE A 142 0.50 -14.43 -4.69
CA ILE A 142 1.62 -13.58 -5.11
C ILE A 142 2.85 -14.37 -5.57
N ALA A 143 2.83 -15.70 -5.45
CA ALA A 143 3.94 -16.55 -5.88
C ALA A 143 4.24 -16.38 -7.38
N GLY A 144 5.52 -16.14 -7.71
CA GLY A 144 5.99 -15.89 -9.08
C GLY A 144 5.66 -14.49 -9.61
N ARG A 145 5.05 -13.61 -8.81
CA ARG A 145 4.68 -12.25 -9.22
C ARG A 145 5.68 -11.22 -8.69
N ARG A 146 5.79 -10.12 -9.41
CA ARG A 146 6.51 -8.92 -8.97
C ARG A 146 5.60 -8.09 -8.08
N VAL A 147 6.07 -7.74 -6.88
CA VAL A 147 5.26 -7.05 -5.88
C VAL A 147 5.97 -5.82 -5.31
N LEU A 148 5.18 -4.80 -5.02
CA LEU A 148 5.61 -3.60 -4.29
C LEU A 148 5.23 -3.74 -2.81
N ILE A 149 6.18 -3.49 -1.92
CA ILE A 149 5.89 -3.37 -0.48
C ILE A 149 5.61 -1.91 -0.15
N VAL A 150 4.51 -1.67 0.56
CA VAL A 150 4.13 -0.33 1.02
C VAL A 150 3.96 -0.28 2.54
N GLU A 151 4.08 0.94 3.08
CA GLU A 151 3.77 1.25 4.46
C GLU A 151 3.30 2.71 4.54
N ASP A 152 2.57 3.09 5.58
CA ASP A 152 2.16 4.47 5.79
C ASP A 152 3.37 5.35 6.14
N THR A 153 4.18 4.94 7.10
CA THR A 153 5.37 5.68 7.54
C THR A 153 6.53 4.73 7.83
N SER A 154 7.74 5.17 7.51
CA SER A 154 8.96 4.46 7.88
C SER A 154 9.70 5.17 9.01
N THR A 155 10.01 4.43 10.08
CA THR A 155 10.97 4.82 11.12
C THR A 155 12.26 4.04 10.93
N THR A 156 12.30 2.84 11.45
CA THR A 156 13.49 1.97 11.37
C THR A 156 13.47 1.04 10.15
N GLY A 157 12.40 1.03 9.36
CA GLY A 157 12.22 0.12 8.24
C GLY A 157 11.88 -1.34 8.62
N ALA A 158 11.68 -1.64 9.91
CA ALA A 158 11.49 -3.03 10.36
C ALA A 158 10.22 -3.66 9.77
N SER A 159 9.09 -2.96 9.79
CA SER A 159 7.82 -3.48 9.26
C SER A 159 7.85 -3.78 7.76
N PRO A 160 8.31 -2.85 6.89
CA PRO A 160 8.45 -3.15 5.47
C PRO A 160 9.47 -4.26 5.17
N LEU A 161 10.58 -4.37 5.93
CA LEU A 161 11.52 -5.47 5.76
C LEU A 161 10.91 -6.82 6.12
N GLU A 162 10.16 -6.89 7.23
CA GLU A 162 9.42 -8.09 7.62
C GLU A 162 8.39 -8.48 6.56
N ALA A 163 7.69 -7.49 5.98
CA ALA A 163 6.75 -7.74 4.90
C ALA A 163 7.43 -8.24 3.62
N ALA A 164 8.59 -7.66 3.26
CA ALA A 164 9.38 -8.08 2.10
C ALA A 164 9.90 -9.52 2.26
N GLU A 165 10.36 -9.90 3.45
CA GLU A 165 10.78 -11.26 3.75
C GLU A 165 9.62 -12.24 3.61
N ALA A 166 8.46 -11.96 4.22
CA ALA A 166 7.28 -12.81 4.10
C ALA A 166 6.77 -12.94 2.66
N ALA A 167 6.84 -11.87 1.84
CA ALA A 167 6.49 -11.92 0.43
C ALA A 167 7.47 -12.80 -0.37
N ARG A 168 8.77 -12.69 -0.11
CA ARG A 168 9.82 -13.54 -0.72
C ARG A 168 9.66 -15.01 -0.33
N GLU A 169 9.37 -15.29 0.94
CA GLU A 169 9.05 -16.65 1.42
C GLU A 169 7.81 -17.23 0.75
N ALA A 170 6.84 -16.39 0.41
CA ALA A 170 5.66 -16.78 -0.38
C ALA A 170 5.94 -16.92 -1.89
N GLY A 171 7.19 -16.75 -2.34
CA GLY A 171 7.64 -16.92 -3.71
C GLY A 171 7.47 -15.70 -4.61
N ALA A 172 7.24 -14.51 -4.05
CA ALA A 172 7.16 -13.27 -4.82
C ALA A 172 8.55 -12.64 -5.03
N GLU A 173 8.68 -11.86 -6.12
CA GLU A 173 9.80 -10.95 -6.35
C GLU A 173 9.44 -9.57 -5.81
N VAL A 174 10.14 -9.10 -4.77
CA VAL A 174 9.93 -7.76 -4.21
C VAL A 174 10.76 -6.76 -5.00
N VAL A 175 10.10 -5.82 -5.69
CA VAL A 175 10.76 -4.85 -6.57
C VAL A 175 11.24 -3.60 -5.83
N ALA A 176 10.47 -3.13 -4.85
CA ALA A 176 10.82 -1.94 -4.08
C ALA A 176 10.00 -1.86 -2.79
N VAL A 177 10.36 -0.89 -1.94
CA VAL A 177 9.58 -0.42 -0.80
C VAL A 177 9.17 1.02 -1.04
N ALA A 178 7.89 1.36 -0.80
CA ALA A 178 7.40 2.73 -0.91
C ALA A 178 6.59 3.14 0.32
N THR A 179 6.80 4.37 0.82
CA THR A 179 6.07 4.90 1.98
C THR A 179 5.51 6.30 1.71
N ILE A 180 4.48 6.70 2.45
CA ILE A 180 3.98 8.08 2.37
C ILE A 180 4.97 9.02 3.04
N ALA A 181 5.48 8.67 4.21
CA ALA A 181 6.44 9.51 4.93
C ALA A 181 7.68 8.73 5.38
N ASP A 182 8.85 9.36 5.22
CA ASP A 182 10.11 8.89 5.81
C ASP A 182 10.50 9.77 6.99
N ARG A 183 10.72 9.14 8.15
CA ARG A 183 11.15 9.83 9.37
C ARG A 183 12.67 9.98 9.51
N ALA A 184 13.42 9.65 8.46
CA ALA A 184 14.89 9.79 8.40
C ALA A 184 15.63 9.16 9.60
N THR A 185 15.18 7.99 10.06
CA THR A 185 15.77 7.29 11.22
C THR A 185 16.53 6.01 10.81
N GLY A 186 17.13 6.00 9.61
CA GLY A 186 18.02 4.94 9.13
C GLY A 186 17.29 3.78 8.41
N ALA A 187 16.08 4.02 7.89
CA ALA A 187 15.36 3.02 7.13
C ALA A 187 15.97 2.81 5.74
N ALA A 188 16.36 3.89 5.06
CA ALA A 188 16.92 3.84 3.71
C ALA A 188 18.17 2.96 3.63
N GLU A 189 19.10 3.08 4.60
CA GLU A 189 20.32 2.29 4.66
C GLU A 189 20.01 0.80 4.86
N LYS A 190 18.99 0.48 5.65
CA LYS A 190 18.56 -0.92 5.85
C LYS A 190 17.91 -1.53 4.62
N PHE A 191 17.09 -0.76 3.90
CA PHE A 191 16.52 -1.22 2.64
C PHE A 191 17.61 -1.46 1.59
N ALA A 192 18.58 -0.53 1.48
CA ALA A 192 19.73 -0.69 0.60
C ALA A 192 20.55 -1.95 0.95
N ALA A 193 20.82 -2.19 2.25
CA ALA A 193 21.50 -3.39 2.73
C ALA A 193 20.73 -4.70 2.43
N ALA A 194 19.38 -4.64 2.35
CA ALA A 194 18.52 -5.74 1.95
C ALA A 194 18.34 -5.88 0.42
N GLY A 195 19.04 -5.04 -0.38
CA GLY A 195 18.94 -5.03 -1.83
C GLY A 195 17.59 -4.53 -2.33
N LEU A 196 16.93 -3.63 -1.60
CA LEU A 196 15.63 -3.06 -1.92
C LEU A 196 15.75 -1.58 -2.26
N GLU A 197 15.19 -1.19 -3.41
CA GLU A 197 14.95 0.21 -3.72
C GLU A 197 13.94 0.80 -2.74
N TYR A 198 14.16 2.05 -2.30
CA TYR A 198 13.27 2.73 -1.37
C TYR A 198 12.84 4.08 -1.90
N ARG A 199 11.53 4.33 -1.84
CA ARG A 199 10.90 5.60 -2.23
C ARG A 199 9.97 6.10 -1.15
N HIS A 200 9.84 7.42 -1.02
CA HIS A 200 8.86 8.04 -0.13
C HIS A 200 8.27 9.30 -0.77
N VAL A 201 7.05 9.63 -0.39
CA VAL A 201 6.36 10.83 -0.91
C VAL A 201 6.88 12.07 -0.19
N TYR A 202 6.97 12.04 1.15
CA TYR A 202 7.37 13.19 1.97
C TYR A 202 8.51 12.85 2.92
N GLY A 203 9.52 13.73 2.96
CA GLY A 203 10.53 13.74 4.01
C GLY A 203 10.15 14.65 5.18
N LEU A 204 10.93 14.61 6.29
CA LEU A 204 10.67 15.41 7.49
C LEU A 204 10.61 16.91 7.23
N SER A 205 11.48 17.44 6.37
CA SER A 205 11.53 18.88 6.03
C SER A 205 10.23 19.36 5.38
N GLU A 206 9.66 18.57 4.48
CA GLU A 206 8.40 18.90 3.84
C GLU A 206 7.22 18.86 4.83
N LEU A 207 7.30 17.97 5.82
CA LEU A 207 6.32 17.86 6.90
C LEU A 207 6.46 18.96 7.96
N GLY A 208 7.55 19.77 7.92
CA GLY A 208 7.82 20.80 8.93
C GLY A 208 8.31 20.21 10.25
N LEU A 209 8.97 19.05 10.22
CA LEU A 209 9.41 18.26 11.38
C LEU A 209 10.95 18.09 11.45
N ALA A 210 11.69 18.74 10.55
CA ALA A 210 13.15 18.73 10.51
C ALA A 210 13.75 19.81 11.42
#